data_1889bb07cbc578de984c2d806375dfe7
#
_entry.id   1889bb07cbc578de984c2d806375dfe7
#
_cell.length_a   1.000
_cell.length_b   1.000
_cell.length_c   1.000
_cell.angle_alpha   90.00
_cell.angle_beta   90.00
_cell.angle_gamma   90.00
#
_symmetry.space_group_name_H-M   'P 1'
#
loop_
_entity.id
_entity.type
_entity.pdbx_description
1 polymer ?
#
loop_
_entity_poly.entity_id
_entity_poly.type
_entity_poly.pdbx_seq_one_letter_code
_entity_poly.pdbx_strand_id
1 'polypeptide(L)'
;ISLDRLEYLYDNATYMDATFYNLPVSINQSSLEQIRSTLAGIGEAPATIAANCSPSGHIWFQVNGKNIEEADIYFQEGCVAYVWYENGKPAFGNEMTQNGIGFYQNIINSVKTQAGGGN
;
A
#
# COMPACT_ATOMS: atom_id res chain seq x y z
N ILE A 1 -2.08 8.75 -7.62
CA ILE A 1 -2.06 8.01 -8.91
C ILE A 1 -3.33 8.30 -9.68
N SER A 2 -3.21 8.47 -10.99
CA SER A 2 -4.37 8.69 -11.85
C SER A 2 -5.18 7.40 -12.00
N LEU A 3 -6.45 7.55 -12.34
CA LEU A 3 -7.31 6.39 -12.60
C LEU A 3 -6.75 5.52 -13.72
N ASP A 4 -6.24 6.13 -14.78
CA ASP A 4 -5.64 5.39 -15.90
C ASP A 4 -4.47 4.52 -15.47
N ARG A 5 -3.59 5.05 -14.63
CA ARG A 5 -2.44 4.29 -14.12
C ARG A 5 -2.90 3.19 -13.16
N LEU A 6 -3.90 3.46 -12.35
CA LEU A 6 -4.49 2.46 -11.45
C LEU A 6 -5.15 1.33 -12.23
N GLU A 7 -5.90 1.65 -13.27
CA GLU A 7 -6.51 0.66 -14.16
C GLU A 7 -5.45 -0.18 -14.88
N TYR A 8 -4.36 0.45 -15.29
CA TYR A 8 -3.25 -0.29 -15.91
C TYR A 8 -2.70 -1.36 -14.96
N LEU A 9 -2.50 -1.01 -13.69
CA LEU A 9 -2.05 -1.96 -12.68
C LEU A 9 -3.07 -3.07 -12.47
N TYR A 10 -4.35 -2.70 -12.39
CA TYR A 10 -5.43 -3.67 -12.18
C TYR A 10 -5.46 -4.72 -13.30
N ASP A 11 -5.21 -4.29 -14.53
CA ASP A 11 -5.24 -5.18 -15.70
C ASP A 11 -3.94 -5.94 -15.91
N ASN A 12 -2.80 -5.40 -15.48
CA ASN A 12 -1.49 -5.89 -15.92
C ASN A 12 -0.54 -6.30 -14.80
N ALA A 13 -0.74 -5.89 -13.56
CA ALA A 13 0.20 -6.17 -12.49
C ALA A 13 0.35 -7.67 -12.24
N THR A 14 1.58 -8.15 -12.22
CA THR A 14 1.90 -9.57 -12.03
C THR A 14 2.48 -9.87 -10.66
N TYR A 15 2.93 -8.85 -9.93
CA TYR A 15 3.53 -9.02 -8.62
C TYR A 15 3.39 -7.74 -7.79
N MET A 16 3.21 -7.91 -6.49
CA MET A 16 3.20 -6.81 -5.52
C MET A 16 4.09 -7.18 -4.36
N ASP A 17 4.85 -6.20 -3.87
CA ASP A 17 5.68 -6.35 -2.69
C ASP A 17 5.46 -5.15 -1.78
N ALA A 18 5.29 -5.40 -0.48
CA ALA A 18 5.11 -4.36 0.50
C ALA A 18 5.94 -4.65 1.75
N THR A 19 6.64 -3.64 2.23
CA THR A 19 7.41 -3.73 3.47
C THR A 19 6.88 -2.72 4.48
N PHE A 20 7.03 -3.04 5.77
CA PHE A 20 6.60 -2.17 6.86
C PHE A 20 7.80 -1.88 7.76
N TYR A 21 8.02 -0.59 8.06
CA TYR A 21 9.25 -0.16 8.73
C TYR A 21 9.30 -0.55 10.21
N ASN A 22 8.14 -0.59 10.87
CA ASN A 22 8.06 -0.85 12.29
C ASN A 22 7.42 -2.18 12.65
N LEU A 23 7.22 -3.05 11.67
CA LEU A 23 6.65 -4.38 11.85
C LEU A 23 7.57 -5.40 11.19
N PRO A 24 7.80 -6.55 11.83
CA PRO A 24 8.66 -7.60 11.26
C PRO A 24 7.91 -8.42 10.21
N VAL A 25 7.34 -7.77 9.23
CA VAL A 25 6.50 -8.41 8.22
C VAL A 25 6.68 -7.72 6.87
N SER A 26 6.69 -8.52 5.82
CA SER A 26 6.54 -8.04 4.45
C SER A 26 5.47 -8.90 3.77
N ILE A 27 4.87 -8.36 2.73
CA ILE A 27 3.78 -9.01 2.02
C ILE A 27 4.15 -9.09 0.55
N ASN A 28 4.04 -10.30 0.00
CA ASN A 28 4.27 -10.54 -1.42
C ASN A 28 3.01 -11.17 -2.01
N GLN A 29 2.58 -10.68 -3.15
CA GLN A 29 1.41 -11.21 -3.84
C GLN A 29 1.76 -11.45 -5.30
N SER A 30 1.48 -12.66 -5.78
CA SER A 30 1.70 -13.04 -7.18
C SER A 30 0.43 -13.54 -7.85
N SER A 31 -0.68 -13.60 -7.12
CA SER A 31 -1.96 -13.97 -7.68
C SER A 31 -2.73 -12.72 -8.11
N LEU A 32 -3.38 -12.80 -9.27
CA LEU A 32 -4.16 -11.70 -9.80
C LEU A 32 -5.25 -11.24 -8.83
N GLU A 33 -5.93 -12.19 -8.18
CA GLU A 33 -6.99 -11.88 -7.22
C GLU A 33 -6.46 -11.10 -6.02
N GLN A 34 -5.32 -11.52 -5.46
CA GLN A 34 -4.72 -10.86 -4.31
C GLN A 34 -4.28 -9.44 -4.67
N ILE A 35 -3.62 -9.28 -5.81
CA ILE A 35 -3.16 -7.97 -6.27
C ILE A 35 -4.35 -7.04 -6.49
N ARG A 36 -5.41 -7.52 -7.13
CA ARG A 36 -6.61 -6.72 -7.36
C ARG A 36 -7.31 -6.34 -6.06
N SER A 37 -7.32 -7.22 -5.07
CA SER A 37 -7.85 -6.89 -3.75
C SER A 37 -7.06 -5.77 -3.08
N THR A 38 -5.74 -5.78 -3.22
CA THR A 38 -4.88 -4.72 -2.70
C THR A 38 -5.15 -3.40 -3.43
N LEU A 39 -5.26 -3.45 -4.76
CA LEU A 39 -5.55 -2.26 -5.56
C LEU A 39 -6.91 -1.66 -5.22
N ALA A 40 -7.89 -2.48 -4.83
CA ALA A 40 -9.20 -2.00 -4.38
C ALA A 40 -9.13 -1.20 -3.07
N GLY A 41 -8.00 -1.25 -2.37
CA GLY A 41 -7.75 -0.43 -1.18
C GLY A 41 -7.31 1.00 -1.49
N ILE A 42 -7.07 1.31 -2.77
CA ILE A 42 -6.62 2.63 -3.20
C ILE A 42 -7.82 3.43 -3.65
N GLY A 43 -8.08 4.56 -2.99
CA GLY A 43 -9.18 5.44 -3.34
C GLY A 43 -8.79 6.40 -4.47
N GLU A 44 -9.78 6.87 -5.21
CA GLU A 44 -9.57 7.86 -6.27
C GLU A 44 -9.38 9.26 -5.73
N ALA A 45 -9.91 9.54 -4.55
CA ALA A 45 -9.85 10.88 -3.99
C ALA A 45 -8.41 11.24 -3.61
N PRO A 46 -7.96 12.46 -3.95
CA PRO A 46 -6.62 12.90 -3.57
C PRO A 46 -6.52 13.09 -2.06
N ALA A 47 -5.33 12.84 -1.54
CA ALA A 47 -5.03 13.04 -0.13
C ALA A 47 -3.76 13.86 0.03
N THR A 48 -3.74 14.69 1.07
CA THR A 48 -2.56 15.46 1.45
C THR A 48 -2.08 14.95 2.80
N ILE A 49 -0.80 14.63 2.88
CA ILE A 49 -0.20 14.15 4.12
C ILE A 49 0.42 15.33 4.87
N ALA A 50 0.10 15.46 6.14
CA ALA A 50 0.68 16.50 6.98
C ALA A 50 2.20 16.27 7.13
N ALA A 51 2.94 17.37 7.28
CA ALA A 51 4.40 17.34 7.34
C ALA A 51 4.95 16.53 8.52
N ASN A 52 4.16 16.39 9.59
CA ASN A 52 4.57 15.60 10.76
C ASN A 52 4.28 14.10 10.63
N CYS A 53 3.68 13.67 9.53
CA CYS A 53 3.45 12.25 9.28
C CYS A 53 4.71 11.59 8.74
N SER A 54 4.94 10.34 9.16
CA SER A 54 6.03 9.52 8.64
C SER A 54 5.45 8.29 7.95
N PRO A 55 6.05 7.80 6.87
CA PRO A 55 5.55 6.60 6.21
C PRO A 55 5.68 5.37 7.10
N SER A 56 4.66 4.52 7.04
CA SER A 56 4.61 3.25 7.77
C SER A 56 5.25 2.12 6.98
N GLY A 57 5.36 2.27 5.67
CA GLY A 57 5.90 1.25 4.79
C GLY A 57 5.99 1.74 3.36
N HIS A 58 6.31 0.81 2.47
CA HIS A 58 6.43 1.07 1.05
C HIS A 58 5.88 -0.10 0.25
N ILE A 59 5.27 0.18 -0.89
CA ILE A 59 4.67 -0.84 -1.76
C ILE A 59 5.15 -0.65 -3.19
N TRP A 60 5.44 -1.77 -3.85
CA TRP A 60 5.86 -1.80 -5.26
C TRP A 60 4.92 -2.70 -6.04
N PHE A 61 4.55 -2.25 -7.23
CA PHE A 61 3.79 -3.06 -8.19
C PHE A 61 4.64 -3.31 -9.42
N GLN A 62 4.72 -4.58 -9.82
CA GLN A 62 5.49 -5.00 -10.98
C GLN A 62 4.59 -5.52 -12.09
N VAL A 63 5.05 -5.29 -13.31
CA VAL A 63 4.48 -5.90 -14.50
C VAL A 63 5.61 -6.64 -15.20
N ASN A 64 5.50 -7.96 -15.27
CA ASN A 64 6.50 -8.83 -15.93
C ASN A 64 7.93 -8.57 -15.41
N GLY A 65 8.08 -8.45 -14.10
CA GLY A 65 9.39 -8.29 -13.46
C GLY A 65 9.91 -6.86 -13.38
N LYS A 66 9.17 -5.88 -13.90
CA LYS A 66 9.57 -4.47 -13.84
C LYS A 66 8.72 -3.71 -12.83
N ASN A 67 9.35 -2.92 -11.97
CA ASN A 67 8.65 -2.00 -11.10
C ASN A 67 8.00 -0.90 -11.94
N ILE A 68 6.69 -0.85 -11.94
CA ILE A 68 5.92 0.12 -12.73
C ILE A 68 5.43 1.26 -11.85
N GLU A 69 4.94 0.96 -10.64
CA GLU A 69 4.46 1.95 -9.70
C GLU A 69 4.94 1.61 -8.31
N GLU A 70 5.18 2.65 -7.52
CA GLU A 70 5.50 2.48 -6.11
C GLU A 70 4.92 3.63 -5.29
N ALA A 71 4.69 3.38 -4.01
CA ALA A 71 4.12 4.36 -3.11
C ALA A 71 4.62 4.17 -1.69
N ASP A 72 4.66 5.28 -0.94
CA ASP A 72 4.75 5.21 0.52
C ASP A 72 3.37 4.86 1.07
N ILE A 73 3.35 4.00 2.08
CA ILE A 73 2.14 3.66 2.81
C ILE A 73 2.14 4.46 4.11
N TYR A 74 1.10 5.26 4.31
CA TYR A 74 0.87 5.95 5.57
C TYR A 74 -0.29 5.26 6.26
N PHE A 75 -0.05 4.75 7.46
CA PHE A 75 -1.09 4.06 8.24
C PHE A 75 -0.89 4.28 9.72
N GLN A 76 -1.12 5.52 10.14
CA GLN A 76 -1.11 5.95 11.55
C GLN A 76 -2.30 6.87 11.76
N GLU A 77 -2.71 7.06 13.00
CA GLU A 77 -3.80 7.97 13.31
C GLU A 77 -3.53 9.35 12.74
N GLY A 78 -4.46 9.86 11.95
CA GLY A 78 -4.33 11.15 11.27
C GLY A 78 -3.46 11.13 10.03
N CYS A 79 -2.87 9.98 9.68
CA CYS A 79 -1.95 9.83 8.54
C CYS A 79 -2.27 8.54 7.81
N VAL A 80 -3.36 8.51 7.05
CA VAL A 80 -3.80 7.31 6.32
C VAL A 80 -3.97 7.63 4.85
N ALA A 81 -3.01 7.17 4.03
CA ALA A 81 -3.04 7.37 2.59
C ALA A 81 -1.92 6.60 1.91
N TYR A 82 -1.97 6.57 0.58
CA TYR A 82 -0.84 6.22 -0.27
C TYR A 82 -0.25 7.48 -0.86
N VAL A 83 1.07 7.59 -0.89
CA VAL A 83 1.74 8.67 -1.60
C VAL A 83 2.59 8.07 -2.71
N TRP A 84 2.14 8.28 -3.93
CA TRP A 84 2.71 7.67 -5.14
C TRP A 84 3.93 8.42 -5.62
N TYR A 85 4.89 7.68 -6.16
CA TYR A 85 6.13 8.23 -6.67
C TYR A 85 6.02 8.59 -8.15
N GLU A 86 6.72 9.65 -8.51
CA GLU A 86 6.90 10.10 -9.87
C GLU A 86 8.38 10.44 -10.02
N ASN A 87 9.06 9.84 -10.98
CA ASN A 87 10.50 10.08 -11.22
C ASN A 87 11.34 9.91 -9.95
N GLY A 88 11.02 8.89 -9.15
CA GLY A 88 11.77 8.55 -7.95
C GLY A 88 11.48 9.42 -6.74
N LYS A 89 10.45 10.26 -6.80
CA LYS A 89 10.08 11.16 -5.69
C LYS A 89 8.61 11.06 -5.35
N PRO A 90 8.24 11.19 -4.06
CA PRO A 90 6.82 11.30 -3.68
C PRO A 90 6.16 12.46 -4.40
N ALA A 91 5.00 12.21 -5.00
CA ALA A 91 4.34 13.21 -5.84
C ALA A 91 2.84 13.36 -5.58
N PHE A 92 2.10 12.24 -5.50
CA PHE A 92 0.64 12.28 -5.46
C PHE A 92 0.11 11.44 -4.31
N GLY A 93 -0.83 11.98 -3.55
CA GLY A 93 -1.51 11.25 -2.48
C GLY A 93 -2.90 10.80 -2.91
N ASN A 94 -3.27 9.57 -2.54
CA ASN A 94 -4.62 9.05 -2.67
C ASN A 94 -5.11 8.51 -1.33
N GLU A 95 -6.38 8.73 -1.03
CA GLU A 95 -7.00 8.16 0.16
C GLU A 95 -7.06 6.64 0.07
N MET A 96 -7.08 5.97 1.22
CA MET A 96 -7.40 4.56 1.28
C MET A 96 -8.91 4.38 1.33
N THR A 97 -9.39 3.34 0.66
CA THR A 97 -10.79 2.91 0.82
C THR A 97 -10.95 2.16 2.15
N GLN A 98 -12.19 1.87 2.55
CA GLN A 98 -12.45 1.05 3.74
C GLN A 98 -11.80 -0.33 3.61
N ASN A 99 -11.79 -0.91 2.41
CA ASN A 99 -11.11 -2.17 2.16
C ASN A 99 -9.61 -2.07 2.43
N GLY A 100 -8.98 -0.97 2.02
CA GLY A 100 -7.57 -0.74 2.29
C GLY A 100 -7.28 -0.58 3.76
N ILE A 101 -8.07 0.20 4.46
CA ILE A 101 -7.94 0.40 5.90
C ILE A 101 -8.06 -0.95 6.62
N GLY A 102 -9.07 -1.75 6.28
CA GLY A 102 -9.28 -3.07 6.86
C GLY A 102 -8.10 -4.02 6.59
N PHE A 103 -7.54 -3.97 5.40
CA PHE A 103 -6.40 -4.79 5.00
C PHE A 103 -5.19 -4.53 5.92
N TYR A 104 -4.81 -3.27 6.09
CA TYR A 104 -3.67 -2.93 6.93
C TYR A 104 -3.96 -3.15 8.41
N GLN A 105 -5.19 -2.88 8.84
CA GLN A 105 -5.58 -3.13 10.23
C GLN A 105 -5.47 -4.62 10.58
N ASN A 106 -5.87 -5.50 9.66
CA ASN A 106 -5.74 -6.94 9.84
C ASN A 106 -4.29 -7.38 9.92
N ILE A 107 -3.41 -6.80 9.11
CA ILE A 107 -1.98 -7.09 9.16
C ILE A 107 -1.42 -6.71 10.53
N ILE A 108 -1.71 -5.50 11.01
CA ILE A 108 -1.24 -5.02 12.30
C ILE A 108 -1.73 -5.91 13.43
N ASN A 109 -3.02 -6.27 13.40
CA ASN A 109 -3.61 -7.14 14.41
C ASN A 109 -2.98 -8.54 14.41
N SER A 110 -2.70 -9.10 13.24
CA SER A 110 -2.02 -10.39 13.11
C SER A 110 -0.62 -10.36 13.72
N VAL A 111 0.14 -9.32 13.44
CA VAL A 111 1.49 -9.16 13.98
C VAL A 111 1.45 -9.02 15.49
N LYS A 112 0.55 -8.19 16.02
CA LYS A 112 0.38 -8.00 17.46
C LYS A 112 -0.03 -9.31 18.15
N THR A 113 -0.93 -10.06 17.54
CA THR A 113 -1.38 -11.36 18.08
C THR A 113 -0.23 -12.35 18.10
N GLN A 114 0.57 -12.42 17.05
CA GLN A 114 1.73 -13.30 17.00
C GLN A 114 2.78 -12.89 18.03
N ALA A 115 3.06 -11.59 18.17
CA ALA A 115 4.02 -11.08 19.13
C ALA A 115 3.61 -11.36 20.58
N GLY A 116 2.30 -11.25 20.87
CA GLY A 116 1.74 -11.56 22.18
C GLY A 116 1.20 -12.96 22.33
N GLY A 117 1.07 -13.69 21.25
CA GLY A 117 0.33 -14.95 21.18
C GLY A 117 0.99 -16.14 21.84
N GLY A 118 2.27 -16.03 22.13
CA GLY A 118 2.98 -17.05 22.88
C GLY A 118 2.66 -17.05 24.37
N ASN A 119 1.86 -16.14 24.79
CA ASN A 119 1.50 -15.97 26.21
C ASN A 119 0.38 -16.88 26.64
#